data_34454ba5a8578dfb472bb2b05eb19803
#
_entry.id   34454ba5a8578dfb472bb2b05eb19803
#
_cell.length_a   1.000
_cell.length_b   1.000
_cell.length_c   1.000
_cell.angle_alpha   90.00
_cell.angle_beta   90.00
_cell.angle_gamma   90.00
#
_symmetry.space_group_name_H-M   'P 1'
#
loop_
_entity.id
_entity.type
_entity.pdbx_description
1 polymer ?
#
loop_
_entity_poly.entity_id
_entity_poly.type
_entity_poly.pdbx_seq_one_letter_code
_entity_poly.pdbx_strand_id
1 'polypeptide(L)'
;MTNELETRVSKLELLTKKLGESSQLVNEVVTELSTELSEVVREQIKEEIVTREKEIESNVITSVSGTIETVVKEKLDERGLSKTDSDRLMKARYKRMRELLGDSKSDEYKLFIPFYQGMMRNGYMKKFDVMRYADIDPSNFKEALEYIQNFNIIDRSWCIEALHKTYQNNEFSNNKLVHAYERYFGINVA
;
A
#
# COMPACT_ATOMS: atom_id res chain seq x y z
N MET A 1 -65.44 69.19 50.02
CA MET A 1 -64.13 69.06 49.28
C MET A 1 -63.18 67.99 49.85
N THR A 2 -63.15 67.75 51.17
CA THR A 2 -62.26 66.71 51.77
C THR A 2 -62.58 65.28 51.34
N ASN A 3 -63.84 64.93 51.22
CA ASN A 3 -64.29 63.59 50.93
C ASN A 3 -63.93 63.08 49.46
N GLU A 4 -63.82 64.03 48.54
CA GLU A 4 -63.49 63.71 47.14
C GLU A 4 -61.98 63.49 46.95
N LEU A 5 -61.15 64.16 47.72
CA LEU A 5 -59.72 64.00 47.78
C LEU A 5 -59.33 62.61 48.40
N GLU A 6 -59.99 62.22 49.50
CA GLU A 6 -59.79 60.95 50.16
C GLU A 6 -60.17 59.79 49.24
N THR A 7 -61.28 59.92 48.48
CA THR A 7 -61.69 58.94 47.51
C THR A 7 -60.69 58.80 46.36
N ARG A 8 -60.08 59.90 45.90
CA ARG A 8 -59.03 59.89 44.86
C ARG A 8 -57.73 59.29 45.37
N VAL A 9 -57.32 59.56 46.58
CA VAL A 9 -56.15 58.96 47.22
C VAL A 9 -56.33 57.49 47.36
N SER A 10 -57.45 56.98 47.88
CA SER A 10 -57.71 55.51 47.96
C SER A 10 -57.72 54.82 46.62
N LYS A 11 -58.21 55.46 45.54
CA LYS A 11 -58.11 54.91 44.18
C LYS A 11 -56.68 54.84 43.68
N LEU A 12 -55.85 55.85 43.94
CA LEU A 12 -54.44 55.85 43.57
C LEU A 12 -53.68 54.81 44.34
N GLU A 13 -53.90 54.61 45.63
CA GLU A 13 -53.30 53.55 46.43
C GLU A 13 -53.65 52.18 45.89
N LEU A 14 -54.93 51.95 45.54
CA LEU A 14 -55.38 50.71 44.95
C LEU A 14 -54.74 50.46 43.58
N LEU A 15 -54.59 51.47 42.72
CA LEU A 15 -53.95 51.39 41.44
C LEU A 15 -52.45 51.12 41.59
N THR A 16 -51.78 51.77 42.54
CA THR A 16 -50.35 51.53 42.83
C THR A 16 -50.12 50.13 43.33
N LYS A 17 -51.00 49.62 44.19
CA LYS A 17 -50.90 48.19 44.62
C LYS A 17 -51.07 47.20 43.47
N LYS A 18 -52.06 47.39 42.60
CA LYS A 18 -52.30 46.54 41.43
C LYS A 18 -51.15 46.63 40.45
N LEU A 19 -50.54 47.79 40.27
CA LEU A 19 -49.35 47.97 39.43
C LEU A 19 -48.16 47.19 40.00
N GLY A 20 -47.98 47.25 41.34
CA GLY A 20 -46.93 46.42 42.01
C GLY A 20 -47.15 44.95 41.86
N GLU A 21 -48.36 44.45 42.05
CA GLU A 21 -48.74 43.08 41.86
C GLU A 21 -48.50 42.59 40.38
N SER A 22 -48.90 43.45 39.42
CA SER A 22 -48.64 43.19 37.99
C SER A 22 -47.14 43.15 37.63
N SER A 23 -46.36 44.07 38.24
CA SER A 23 -44.89 44.09 38.03
C SER A 23 -44.20 42.81 38.60
N GLN A 24 -44.68 42.32 39.75
CA GLN A 24 -44.18 41.10 40.33
C GLN A 24 -44.46 39.85 39.38
N LEU A 25 -45.69 39.73 38.90
CA LEU A 25 -46.09 38.73 37.98
C LEU A 25 -45.27 38.75 36.69
N VAL A 26 -45.03 39.94 36.16
CA VAL A 26 -44.18 40.09 34.96
C VAL A 26 -42.73 39.62 35.24
N ASN A 27 -42.15 39.94 36.37
CA ASN A 27 -40.82 39.52 36.76
C ASN A 27 -40.72 37.99 36.97
N GLU A 28 -41.74 37.40 37.58
CA GLU A 28 -41.82 35.96 37.76
C GLU A 28 -41.84 35.23 36.38
N VAL A 29 -42.71 35.66 35.47
CA VAL A 29 -42.82 35.11 34.12
C VAL A 29 -41.51 35.29 33.32
N VAL A 30 -40.89 36.49 33.42
CA VAL A 30 -39.58 36.71 32.73
C VAL A 30 -38.49 35.81 33.29
N THR A 31 -38.46 35.58 34.60
CA THR A 31 -37.46 34.71 35.21
C THR A 31 -37.69 33.27 34.82
N GLU A 32 -38.92 32.79 34.81
CA GLU A 32 -39.29 31.44 34.39
C GLU A 32 -38.95 31.21 32.93
N LEU A 33 -39.36 32.11 32.03
CA LEU A 33 -39.01 32.02 30.60
C LEU A 33 -37.48 32.05 30.34
N SER A 34 -36.75 32.89 31.11
CA SER A 34 -35.27 32.93 30.99
C SER A 34 -34.62 31.64 31.41
N THR A 35 -35.17 30.96 32.43
CA THR A 35 -34.67 29.68 32.90
C THR A 35 -34.94 28.57 31.87
N GLU A 36 -36.18 28.47 31.38
CA GLU A 36 -36.58 27.52 30.35
C GLU A 36 -35.77 27.70 29.06
N LEU A 37 -35.58 28.94 28.59
CA LEU A 37 -34.79 29.24 27.41
C LEU A 37 -33.33 28.81 27.60
N SER A 38 -32.78 29.04 28.80
CA SER A 38 -31.40 28.64 29.11
C SER A 38 -31.23 27.13 29.09
N GLU A 39 -32.21 26.37 29.55
CA GLU A 39 -32.20 24.90 29.51
C GLU A 39 -32.30 24.37 28.08
N VAL A 40 -33.22 24.91 27.29
CA VAL A 40 -33.36 24.51 25.86
C VAL A 40 -32.07 24.79 25.07
N VAL A 41 -31.49 25.99 25.25
CA VAL A 41 -30.22 26.32 24.57
C VAL A 41 -29.09 25.39 25.00
N ARG A 42 -29.00 25.04 26.29
CA ARG A 42 -27.98 24.08 26.77
C ARG A 42 -28.12 22.70 26.14
N GLU A 43 -29.34 22.19 26.06
CA GLU A 43 -29.58 20.88 25.44
C GLU A 43 -29.25 20.89 23.93
N GLN A 44 -29.66 21.93 23.21
CA GLN A 44 -29.31 22.08 21.79
C GLN A 44 -27.79 22.14 21.54
N ILE A 45 -27.08 22.91 22.39
CA ILE A 45 -25.62 23.01 22.30
C ILE A 45 -24.97 21.65 22.57
N LYS A 46 -25.45 20.91 23.57
CA LYS A 46 -24.92 19.56 23.84
C LYS A 46 -25.11 18.59 22.65
N GLU A 47 -26.31 18.57 22.06
CA GLU A 47 -26.60 17.72 20.91
C GLU A 47 -25.72 18.09 19.70
N GLU A 48 -25.52 19.40 19.45
CA GLU A 48 -24.67 19.87 18.37
C GLU A 48 -23.19 19.50 18.60
N ILE A 49 -22.70 19.64 19.83
CA ILE A 49 -21.33 19.24 20.19
C ILE A 49 -21.13 17.73 19.94
N VAL A 50 -22.03 16.86 20.44
CA VAL A 50 -21.94 15.41 20.26
C VAL A 50 -21.98 15.02 18.79
N THR A 51 -22.81 15.70 18.01
CA THR A 51 -22.90 15.45 16.56
C THR A 51 -21.60 15.82 15.85
N ARG A 52 -21.06 17.00 16.15
CA ARG A 52 -19.78 17.46 15.56
C ARG A 52 -18.59 16.61 15.98
N GLU A 53 -18.54 16.16 17.24
CA GLU A 53 -17.49 15.25 17.71
C GLU A 53 -17.48 13.95 16.90
N LYS A 54 -18.65 13.35 16.67
CA LYS A 54 -18.77 12.13 15.84
C LYS A 54 -18.36 12.35 14.39
N GLU A 55 -18.73 13.48 13.80
CA GLU A 55 -18.32 13.84 12.43
C GLU A 55 -16.81 14.04 12.34
N ILE A 56 -16.21 14.74 13.30
CA ILE A 56 -14.76 14.95 13.35
C ILE A 56 -14.04 13.60 13.50
N GLU A 57 -14.49 12.76 14.45
CA GLU A 57 -13.90 11.43 14.67
C GLU A 57 -13.96 10.57 13.41
N SER A 58 -15.12 10.51 12.74
CA SER A 58 -15.28 9.78 11.48
C SER A 58 -14.37 10.30 10.37
N ASN A 59 -14.27 11.61 10.21
CA ASN A 59 -13.42 12.25 9.19
C ASN A 59 -11.94 12.03 9.47
N VAL A 60 -11.52 12.11 10.74
CA VAL A 60 -10.13 11.84 11.15
C VAL A 60 -9.77 10.37 10.88
N ILE A 61 -10.61 9.42 11.28
CA ILE A 61 -10.39 8.00 11.05
C ILE A 61 -10.25 7.72 9.54
N THR A 62 -11.15 8.25 8.73
CA THR A 62 -11.13 8.05 7.27
C THR A 62 -9.86 8.64 6.64
N SER A 63 -9.49 9.86 7.03
CA SER A 63 -8.29 10.53 6.51
C SER A 63 -7.00 9.82 6.93
N VAL A 64 -6.90 9.40 8.20
CA VAL A 64 -5.72 8.69 8.72
C VAL A 64 -5.59 7.31 8.07
N SER A 65 -6.69 6.57 7.93
CA SER A 65 -6.68 5.26 7.27
C SER A 65 -6.23 5.38 5.81
N GLY A 66 -6.76 6.33 5.05
CA GLY A 66 -6.33 6.56 3.66
C GLY A 66 -4.87 6.96 3.55
N THR A 67 -4.36 7.77 4.47
CA THR A 67 -2.94 8.15 4.51
C THR A 67 -2.06 6.97 4.84
N ILE A 68 -2.44 6.14 5.83
CA ILE A 68 -1.69 4.94 6.20
C ILE A 68 -1.64 3.95 5.02
N GLU A 69 -2.77 3.69 4.35
CA GLU A 69 -2.81 2.80 3.19
C GLU A 69 -1.87 3.29 2.07
N THR A 70 -1.88 4.59 1.78
CA THR A 70 -1.01 5.19 0.76
C THR A 70 0.46 5.04 1.14
N VAL A 71 0.85 5.43 2.37
CA VAL A 71 2.24 5.34 2.85
C VAL A 71 2.72 3.89 2.91
N VAL A 72 1.87 2.96 3.37
CA VAL A 72 2.22 1.53 3.41
C VAL A 72 2.42 0.99 2.00
N LYS A 73 1.55 1.35 1.05
CA LYS A 73 1.69 0.95 -0.35
C LYS A 73 2.98 1.49 -0.96
N GLU A 74 3.26 2.78 -0.82
CA GLU A 74 4.51 3.40 -1.30
C GLU A 74 5.75 2.71 -0.70
N LYS A 75 5.74 2.43 0.60
CA LYS A 75 6.85 1.73 1.27
C LYS A 75 7.01 0.27 0.85
N LEU A 76 5.93 -0.41 0.50
CA LEU A 76 6.01 -1.76 -0.06
C LEU A 76 6.55 -1.73 -1.50
N ASP A 77 6.11 -0.78 -2.32
CA ASP A 77 6.55 -0.63 -3.71
C ASP A 77 8.05 -0.25 -3.76
N GLU A 78 8.54 0.59 -2.84
CA GLU A 78 9.97 0.93 -2.72
C GLU A 78 10.87 -0.27 -2.35
N ARG A 79 10.35 -1.32 -1.72
CA ARG A 79 11.16 -2.44 -1.21
C ARG A 79 11.45 -3.54 -2.23
N GLY A 80 10.81 -3.51 -3.40
CA GLY A 80 10.87 -4.61 -4.35
C GLY A 80 10.27 -5.91 -3.77
N LEU A 81 10.67 -7.05 -4.32
CA LEU A 81 10.15 -8.34 -3.89
C LEU A 81 10.54 -8.71 -2.46
N SER A 82 9.63 -9.37 -1.77
CA SER A 82 9.95 -10.04 -0.50
C SER A 82 11.07 -11.07 -0.70
N LYS A 83 11.86 -11.35 0.35
CA LYS A 83 12.86 -12.41 0.31
C LYS A 83 12.27 -13.75 -0.13
N THR A 84 11.08 -14.08 0.36
CA THR A 84 10.37 -15.32 0.00
C THR A 84 10.04 -15.38 -1.48
N ASP A 85 9.56 -14.29 -2.07
CA ASP A 85 9.20 -14.25 -3.49
C ASP A 85 10.44 -14.23 -4.39
N SER A 86 11.49 -13.53 -3.98
CA SER A 86 12.80 -13.60 -4.65
C SER A 86 13.36 -15.02 -4.67
N ASP A 87 13.28 -15.76 -3.54
CA ASP A 87 13.69 -17.15 -3.45
C ASP A 87 12.82 -18.08 -4.36
N ARG A 88 11.52 -17.79 -4.49
CA ARG A 88 10.63 -18.52 -5.41
C ARG A 88 11.03 -18.31 -6.86
N LEU A 89 11.34 -17.08 -7.29
CA LEU A 89 11.85 -16.81 -8.64
C LEU A 89 13.18 -17.53 -8.89
N MET A 90 14.09 -17.49 -7.92
CA MET A 90 15.36 -18.22 -8.02
C MET A 90 15.16 -19.73 -8.19
N LYS A 91 14.30 -20.34 -7.37
CA LYS A 91 13.98 -21.78 -7.49
C LYS A 91 13.33 -22.10 -8.84
N ALA A 92 12.39 -21.28 -9.30
CA ALA A 92 11.78 -21.46 -10.63
C ALA A 92 12.82 -21.39 -11.74
N ARG A 93 13.77 -20.44 -11.69
CA ARG A 93 14.87 -20.32 -12.63
C ARG A 93 15.73 -21.57 -12.68
N TYR A 94 16.19 -22.07 -11.52
CA TYR A 94 16.98 -23.31 -11.48
C TYR A 94 16.20 -24.52 -11.97
N LYS A 95 14.93 -24.62 -11.63
CA LYS A 95 14.05 -25.68 -12.12
C LYS A 95 13.98 -25.63 -13.65
N ARG A 96 13.71 -24.44 -14.22
CA ARG A 96 13.60 -24.25 -15.67
C ARG A 96 14.91 -24.58 -16.40
N MET A 97 16.06 -24.21 -15.84
CA MET A 97 17.35 -24.57 -16.42
C MET A 97 17.55 -26.09 -16.49
N ARG A 98 17.14 -26.85 -15.46
CA ARG A 98 17.19 -28.32 -15.47
C ARG A 98 16.22 -28.93 -16.46
N GLU A 99 15.05 -28.36 -16.63
CA GLU A 99 14.09 -28.83 -17.66
C GLU A 99 14.64 -28.66 -19.08
N LEU A 100 15.38 -27.58 -19.34
CA LEU A 100 15.92 -27.26 -20.66
C LEU A 100 17.25 -27.98 -20.97
N LEU A 101 18.10 -28.18 -19.97
CA LEU A 101 19.49 -28.68 -20.14
C LEU A 101 19.76 -30.04 -19.47
N GLY A 102 18.74 -30.60 -18.80
CA GLY A 102 18.87 -31.88 -18.11
C GLY A 102 19.59 -31.80 -16.78
N ASP A 103 20.23 -32.90 -16.37
CA ASP A 103 20.91 -33.02 -15.07
C ASP A 103 22.06 -32.00 -14.95
N SER A 104 22.17 -31.37 -13.79
CA SER A 104 23.23 -30.42 -13.46
C SER A 104 24.66 -31.00 -13.53
N LYS A 105 24.81 -32.33 -13.53
CA LYS A 105 26.09 -33.04 -13.71
C LYS A 105 26.41 -33.30 -15.15
N SER A 106 25.47 -33.21 -16.10
CA SER A 106 25.66 -33.44 -17.51
C SER A 106 26.65 -32.45 -18.12
N ASP A 107 27.34 -32.85 -19.17
CA ASP A 107 28.24 -31.97 -19.90
C ASP A 107 27.47 -30.87 -20.63
N GLU A 108 26.29 -31.19 -21.18
CA GLU A 108 25.37 -30.22 -21.76
C GLU A 108 25.01 -29.10 -20.76
N TYR A 109 24.58 -29.46 -19.57
CA TYR A 109 24.24 -28.47 -18.54
C TYR A 109 25.42 -27.53 -18.20
N LYS A 110 26.62 -28.12 -17.99
CA LYS A 110 27.82 -27.34 -17.63
C LYS A 110 28.24 -26.37 -18.72
N LEU A 111 28.13 -26.78 -19.98
CA LEU A 111 28.53 -25.94 -21.11
C LEU A 111 27.53 -24.83 -21.43
N PHE A 112 26.22 -25.13 -21.38
CA PHE A 112 25.21 -24.21 -21.85
C PHE A 112 24.58 -23.33 -20.75
N ILE A 113 24.72 -23.72 -19.49
CA ILE A 113 24.08 -22.97 -18.38
C ILE A 113 24.45 -21.48 -18.33
N PRO A 114 25.70 -21.02 -18.58
CA PRO A 114 26.02 -19.60 -18.57
C PRO A 114 25.25 -18.80 -19.63
N PHE A 115 25.11 -19.38 -20.83
CA PHE A 115 24.37 -18.74 -21.93
C PHE A 115 22.88 -18.61 -21.61
N TYR A 116 22.26 -19.69 -21.16
CA TYR A 116 20.84 -19.73 -20.83
C TYR A 116 20.48 -18.80 -19.67
N GLN A 117 21.34 -18.79 -18.64
CA GLN A 117 21.16 -17.84 -17.52
C GLN A 117 21.33 -16.38 -17.94
N GLY A 118 22.32 -16.10 -18.80
CA GLY A 118 22.55 -14.77 -19.35
C GLY A 118 21.37 -14.27 -20.18
N MET A 119 20.88 -15.10 -21.10
CA MET A 119 19.73 -14.73 -21.93
C MET A 119 18.45 -14.55 -21.13
N MET A 120 18.14 -15.48 -20.22
CA MET A 120 16.97 -15.35 -19.34
C MET A 120 17.06 -14.07 -18.51
N ARG A 121 18.23 -13.79 -17.91
CA ARG A 121 18.47 -12.58 -17.14
C ARG A 121 18.26 -11.33 -17.98
N ASN A 122 18.91 -11.24 -19.14
CA ASN A 122 18.83 -10.05 -20.00
C ASN A 122 17.39 -9.80 -20.49
N GLY A 123 16.70 -10.86 -20.91
CA GLY A 123 15.30 -10.75 -21.31
C GLY A 123 14.37 -10.34 -20.15
N TYR A 124 14.60 -10.89 -18.96
CA TYR A 124 13.88 -10.53 -17.75
C TYR A 124 14.10 -9.06 -17.38
N MET A 125 15.37 -8.64 -17.32
CA MET A 125 15.73 -7.26 -16.97
C MET A 125 15.14 -6.25 -17.95
N LYS A 126 15.17 -6.57 -19.26
CA LYS A 126 14.58 -5.73 -20.30
C LYS A 126 13.06 -5.69 -20.22
N LYS A 127 12.41 -6.82 -19.91
CA LYS A 127 10.93 -6.90 -19.84
C LYS A 127 10.37 -6.12 -18.68
N PHE A 128 11.02 -6.17 -17.52
CA PHE A 128 10.53 -5.56 -16.27
C PHE A 128 11.24 -4.25 -15.91
N ASP A 129 12.16 -3.77 -16.77
CA ASP A 129 12.96 -2.55 -16.56
C ASP A 129 13.68 -2.52 -15.19
N VAL A 130 14.32 -3.63 -14.82
CA VAL A 130 15.00 -3.80 -13.53
C VAL A 130 16.44 -4.25 -13.72
N MET A 131 17.30 -3.96 -12.75
CA MET A 131 18.71 -4.43 -12.77
C MET A 131 18.90 -5.77 -12.10
N ARG A 132 18.05 -6.15 -11.16
CA ARG A 132 18.11 -7.42 -10.42
C ARG A 132 16.72 -8.03 -10.31
N TYR A 133 16.66 -9.34 -10.14
CA TYR A 133 15.39 -10.06 -9.93
C TYR A 133 14.63 -9.59 -8.67
N ALA A 134 15.34 -9.13 -7.67
CA ALA A 134 14.74 -8.63 -6.43
C ALA A 134 14.14 -7.22 -6.54
N ASP A 135 14.50 -6.47 -7.60
CA ASP A 135 14.06 -5.09 -7.79
C ASP A 135 12.69 -4.99 -8.49
N ILE A 136 12.11 -6.14 -8.87
CA ILE A 136 10.81 -6.15 -9.54
C ILE A 136 9.70 -5.71 -8.58
N ASP A 137 8.74 -4.97 -9.11
CA ASP A 137 7.53 -4.61 -8.39
C ASP A 137 6.77 -5.87 -7.93
N PRO A 138 6.35 -5.97 -6.67
CA PRO A 138 5.59 -7.10 -6.16
C PRO A 138 4.33 -7.43 -6.97
N SER A 139 3.69 -6.44 -7.59
CA SER A 139 2.52 -6.63 -8.46
C SER A 139 2.84 -7.45 -9.71
N ASN A 140 4.08 -7.39 -10.19
CA ASN A 140 4.57 -8.10 -11.38
C ASN A 140 5.11 -9.50 -11.07
N PHE A 141 5.09 -9.95 -9.81
CA PHE A 141 5.64 -11.24 -9.40
C PHE A 141 5.09 -12.42 -10.21
N LYS A 142 3.78 -12.46 -10.42
CA LYS A 142 3.13 -13.53 -11.17
C LYS A 142 3.62 -13.58 -12.63
N GLU A 143 3.67 -12.43 -13.28
CA GLU A 143 4.15 -12.33 -14.65
C GLU A 143 5.64 -12.68 -14.78
N ALA A 144 6.45 -12.30 -13.80
CA ALA A 144 7.85 -12.66 -13.69
C ALA A 144 8.06 -14.17 -13.57
N LEU A 145 7.23 -14.82 -12.76
CA LEU A 145 7.24 -16.28 -12.60
C LEU A 145 6.85 -16.98 -13.90
N GLU A 146 5.80 -16.51 -14.58
CA GLU A 146 5.36 -17.02 -15.88
C GLU A 146 6.45 -16.83 -16.95
N TYR A 147 7.12 -15.69 -16.98
CA TYR A 147 8.24 -15.44 -17.89
C TYR A 147 9.35 -16.48 -17.70
N ILE A 148 9.75 -16.75 -16.47
CA ILE A 148 10.79 -17.75 -16.17
C ILE A 148 10.34 -19.16 -16.58
N GLN A 149 9.10 -19.54 -16.27
CA GLN A 149 8.56 -20.86 -16.57
C GLN A 149 8.43 -21.13 -18.07
N ASN A 150 8.09 -20.11 -18.85
CA ASN A 150 7.90 -20.19 -20.29
C ASN A 150 9.18 -19.87 -21.08
N PHE A 151 10.28 -19.50 -20.40
CA PHE A 151 11.55 -19.23 -21.09
C PHE A 151 12.02 -20.42 -21.88
N ASN A 152 12.39 -20.19 -23.15
CA ASN A 152 12.95 -21.21 -24.03
C ASN A 152 13.98 -20.58 -24.99
N ILE A 153 14.94 -21.40 -25.45
CA ILE A 153 15.87 -21.03 -26.48
C ILE A 153 15.63 -22.01 -27.64
N ILE A 154 15.11 -21.48 -28.74
CA ILE A 154 14.74 -22.27 -29.92
C ILE A 154 16.00 -22.64 -30.73
N ASP A 155 16.92 -21.69 -30.91
CA ASP A 155 18.15 -21.86 -31.67
C ASP A 155 19.38 -21.77 -30.76
N ARG A 156 20.18 -22.80 -30.75
CA ARG A 156 21.43 -22.94 -29.99
C ARG A 156 22.69 -22.70 -30.81
N SER A 157 22.58 -22.44 -32.11
CA SER A 157 23.73 -22.35 -33.02
C SER A 157 24.79 -21.37 -32.54
N TRP A 158 24.36 -20.20 -32.14
CA TRP A 158 25.25 -19.17 -31.61
C TRP A 158 25.97 -19.57 -30.29
N CYS A 159 25.33 -20.37 -29.43
CA CYS A 159 25.97 -20.90 -28.21
C CYS A 159 27.07 -21.90 -28.60
N ILE A 160 26.81 -22.75 -29.60
CA ILE A 160 27.74 -23.72 -30.08
C ILE A 160 28.94 -23.02 -30.72
N GLU A 161 28.71 -22.01 -31.56
CA GLU A 161 29.78 -21.20 -32.16
C GLU A 161 30.65 -20.52 -31.09
N ALA A 162 30.01 -19.94 -30.04
CA ALA A 162 30.75 -19.34 -28.95
C ALA A 162 31.60 -20.34 -28.17
N LEU A 163 31.06 -21.58 -27.93
CA LEU A 163 31.82 -22.66 -27.30
C LEU A 163 33.00 -23.13 -28.15
N HIS A 164 32.83 -23.28 -29.47
CA HIS A 164 33.90 -23.61 -30.36
C HIS A 164 35.01 -22.56 -30.35
N LYS A 165 34.65 -21.29 -30.43
CA LYS A 165 35.59 -20.16 -30.33
C LYS A 165 36.38 -20.16 -29.02
N THR A 166 35.65 -20.36 -27.89
CA THR A 166 36.26 -20.43 -26.56
C THR A 166 37.25 -21.59 -26.45
N TYR A 167 36.92 -22.73 -27.03
CA TYR A 167 37.81 -23.89 -27.05
C TYR A 167 39.07 -23.63 -27.91
N GLN A 168 38.89 -23.13 -29.12
CA GLN A 168 39.99 -22.79 -30.03
C GLN A 168 40.97 -21.77 -29.43
N ASN A 169 40.45 -20.82 -28.66
CA ASN A 169 41.26 -19.79 -28.03
C ASN A 169 41.86 -20.20 -26.66
N ASN A 170 41.58 -21.42 -26.17
CA ASN A 170 41.95 -21.89 -24.82
C ASN A 170 41.39 -20.96 -23.69
N GLU A 171 40.19 -20.43 -23.86
CA GLU A 171 39.58 -19.43 -22.94
C GLU A 171 38.64 -20.06 -21.90
N PHE A 172 38.54 -21.41 -21.83
CA PHE A 172 37.75 -22.03 -20.77
C PHE A 172 38.36 -21.77 -19.39
N SER A 173 37.51 -21.39 -18.43
CA SER A 173 37.94 -21.03 -17.09
C SER A 173 38.55 -22.16 -16.26
N ASN A 174 38.36 -23.41 -16.68
CA ASN A 174 38.92 -24.59 -16.00
C ASN A 174 38.90 -25.85 -16.89
N ASN A 175 39.77 -26.80 -16.57
CA ASN A 175 39.91 -28.05 -17.30
C ASN A 175 38.65 -28.92 -17.29
N LYS A 176 37.78 -28.79 -16.30
CA LYS A 176 36.51 -29.56 -16.27
C LYS A 176 35.57 -29.14 -17.40
N LEU A 177 35.58 -27.87 -17.81
CA LEU A 177 34.82 -27.40 -18.96
C LEU A 177 35.45 -27.83 -20.28
N VAL A 178 36.77 -27.87 -20.38
CA VAL A 178 37.48 -28.39 -21.53
C VAL A 178 37.09 -29.86 -21.75
N HIS A 179 37.22 -30.71 -20.73
CA HIS A 179 36.81 -32.12 -20.84
C HIS A 179 35.30 -32.30 -21.05
N ALA A 180 34.44 -31.43 -20.53
CA ALA A 180 33.01 -31.47 -20.81
C ALA A 180 32.75 -31.16 -22.30
N TYR A 181 33.44 -30.17 -22.86
CA TYR A 181 33.35 -29.80 -24.26
C TYR A 181 33.82 -30.95 -25.18
N GLU A 182 34.99 -31.52 -24.89
CA GLU A 182 35.56 -32.64 -25.66
C GLU A 182 34.62 -33.84 -25.68
N ARG A 183 34.07 -34.24 -24.53
CA ARG A 183 33.07 -35.33 -24.46
C ARG A 183 31.78 -35.00 -25.18
N TYR A 184 31.27 -33.78 -25.04
CA TYR A 184 30.01 -33.38 -25.65
C TYR A 184 30.07 -33.36 -27.18
N PHE A 185 31.18 -32.88 -27.74
CA PHE A 185 31.41 -32.83 -29.19
C PHE A 185 32.15 -34.02 -29.76
N GLY A 186 32.46 -35.04 -28.96
CA GLY A 186 33.11 -36.27 -29.41
C GLY A 186 34.55 -36.05 -29.90
N ILE A 187 35.25 -35.06 -29.35
CA ILE A 187 36.66 -34.79 -29.69
C ILE A 187 37.49 -35.76 -28.86
N ASN A 188 38.07 -36.76 -29.53
CA ASN A 188 38.98 -37.70 -28.88
C ASN A 188 40.27 -36.99 -28.49
N VAL A 189 40.50 -36.86 -27.19
CA VAL A 189 41.80 -36.51 -26.66
C VAL A 189 42.63 -37.77 -26.70
N ALA A 190 43.54 -37.84 -27.66
CA ALA A 190 44.54 -38.91 -27.74
C ALA A 190 45.54 -38.75 -26.58
#